data_6e3c7abd41f1b5ac4cce3459aad692ed
#
_entry.id   6e3c7abd41f1b5ac4cce3459aad692ed
#
_cell.length_a   1.000
_cell.length_b   1.000
_cell.length_c   1.000
_cell.angle_alpha   90.00
_cell.angle_beta   90.00
_cell.angle_gamma   90.00
#
_symmetry.space_group_name_H-M   'P 1'
#
loop_
_entity.id
_entity.type
_entity.pdbx_description
1 polymer ?
#
loop_
_entity_poly.entity_id
_entity_poly.type
_entity_poly.pdbx_seq_one_letter_code
_entity_poly.pdbx_strand_id
1 'polypeptide(L)'
;MMNFKLHKLDYYILLWVAYHIGLYFRISGSAIFLFITLVWSFYDMVRLFYLQRKKSKFLIIYTVFFLMLFFYGMLLAIDNEALYSVHGRVDNTQYIISITASLIPFYTFYRGVIERRIELGRVFYWIVPFFAVALFDYYLQFQMALQAVFGDVEYSEDVINGGSYVILGLMPFICLSKKRIMHVLLFAVCFYFIIIAFKRGPILIFLICMIYYLFRSTGISNKKIGTTLLVVAASLIGYLFFSDFFAGSDLLQERWEDTIEGSSSGRDNIIALSFDSFLNSNIIQLLFGHGAYGSLVLTKHLAHNDWIQILIDQGIVGFIINGLLCWQLIRQWRLSDDNCNAQLSFGMFVIIYLLTSMVSMAFDRIPLYEMAVLAMVVAHNDIKTSFDCGRGRPRTHLH
;
A
#
# COMPACT_ATOMS: atom_id res chain seq x y z
N MET A 1 -5.36 -18.23 -32.13
CA MET A 1 -4.34 -17.22 -31.77
C MET A 1 -5.08 -15.99 -31.24
N MET A 2 -4.95 -15.66 -29.94
CA MET A 2 -5.51 -14.41 -29.41
C MET A 2 -4.65 -13.27 -29.97
N ASN A 3 -5.28 -12.38 -30.76
CA ASN A 3 -4.64 -11.13 -31.21
C ASN A 3 -4.39 -10.25 -29.98
N PHE A 4 -3.19 -10.31 -29.44
CA PHE A 4 -2.76 -9.53 -28.29
C PHE A 4 -2.47 -8.09 -28.75
N LYS A 5 -3.49 -7.24 -28.74
CA LYS A 5 -3.29 -5.81 -28.96
C LYS A 5 -2.81 -5.17 -27.67
N LEU A 6 -1.60 -4.65 -27.66
CA LEU A 6 -1.09 -3.82 -26.57
C LEU A 6 -1.97 -2.58 -26.37
N HIS A 7 -2.33 -2.33 -25.12
CA HIS A 7 -3.12 -1.20 -24.71
C HIS A 7 -2.23 -0.08 -24.16
N LYS A 8 -2.68 1.16 -24.13
CA LYS A 8 -1.90 2.29 -23.60
C LYS A 8 -1.39 2.03 -22.17
N LEU A 9 -2.20 1.36 -21.33
CA LEU A 9 -1.78 1.02 -19.97
C LEU A 9 -0.72 -0.09 -19.91
N ASP A 10 -0.66 -0.97 -20.89
CA ASP A 10 0.42 -1.96 -20.94
C ASP A 10 1.79 -1.26 -21.12
N TYR A 11 1.83 -0.21 -21.97
CA TYR A 11 3.05 0.63 -22.10
C TYR A 11 3.38 1.38 -20.82
N TYR A 12 2.38 1.89 -20.11
CA TYR A 12 2.58 2.55 -18.83
C TYR A 12 3.21 1.61 -17.80
N ILE A 13 2.69 0.38 -17.68
CA ILE A 13 3.22 -0.66 -16.79
C ILE A 13 4.63 -1.08 -17.22
N LEU A 14 4.89 -1.22 -18.53
CA LEU A 14 6.23 -1.55 -19.04
C LEU A 14 7.26 -0.47 -18.70
N LEU A 15 6.90 0.82 -18.80
CA LEU A 15 7.79 1.92 -18.38
C LEU A 15 8.09 1.85 -16.88
N TRP A 16 7.08 1.58 -16.06
CA TRP A 16 7.26 1.42 -14.63
C TRP A 16 8.15 0.22 -14.28
N VAL A 17 7.95 -0.92 -14.95
CA VAL A 17 8.81 -2.11 -14.81
C VAL A 17 10.24 -1.79 -15.24
N ALA A 18 10.43 -1.07 -16.36
CA ALA A 18 11.74 -0.65 -16.84
C ALA A 18 12.47 0.25 -15.83
N TYR A 19 11.75 1.13 -15.14
CA TYR A 19 12.31 1.92 -14.04
C TYR A 19 12.85 1.03 -12.91
N HIS A 20 12.06 0.07 -12.40
CA HIS A 20 12.49 -0.82 -11.32
C HIS A 20 13.64 -1.73 -11.72
N ILE A 21 13.62 -2.28 -12.95
CA ILE A 21 14.74 -3.03 -13.51
C ILE A 21 15.99 -2.15 -13.59
N GLY A 22 15.83 -0.91 -14.05
CA GLY A 22 16.93 0.05 -14.14
C GLY A 22 17.54 0.39 -12.78
N LEU A 23 16.72 0.53 -11.74
CA LEU A 23 17.19 0.70 -10.36
C LEU A 23 17.98 -0.53 -9.89
N TYR A 24 17.43 -1.71 -10.12
CA TYR A 24 18.07 -2.97 -9.72
C TYR A 24 19.46 -3.14 -10.33
N PHE A 25 19.58 -2.91 -11.63
CA PHE A 25 20.85 -3.00 -12.35
C PHE A 25 21.71 -1.73 -12.28
N ARG A 26 21.30 -0.73 -11.49
CA ARG A 26 21.98 0.58 -11.36
C ARG A 26 22.24 1.25 -12.72
N ILE A 27 21.29 1.09 -13.65
CA ILE A 27 21.40 1.69 -14.99
C ILE A 27 21.26 3.21 -14.87
N SER A 28 22.31 3.91 -15.27
CA SER A 28 22.30 5.37 -15.34
C SER A 28 21.17 5.85 -16.28
N GLY A 29 20.34 6.77 -15.79
CA GLY A 29 19.21 7.32 -16.56
C GLY A 29 17.87 6.56 -16.41
N SER A 30 17.80 5.49 -15.61
CA SER A 30 16.51 4.78 -15.36
C SER A 30 15.42 5.71 -14.80
N ALA A 31 15.79 6.78 -14.10
CA ALA A 31 14.87 7.81 -13.60
C ALA A 31 14.01 8.45 -14.71
N ILE A 32 14.44 8.42 -15.99
CA ILE A 32 13.66 8.94 -17.10
C ILE A 32 12.34 8.17 -17.27
N PHE A 33 12.33 6.85 -17.02
CA PHE A 33 11.13 6.04 -17.11
C PHE A 33 10.12 6.43 -16.01
N LEU A 34 10.60 6.68 -14.79
CA LEU A 34 9.75 7.21 -13.72
C LEU A 34 9.20 8.60 -14.11
N PHE A 35 10.05 9.50 -14.57
CA PHE A 35 9.61 10.83 -15.01
C PHE A 35 8.51 10.76 -16.07
N ILE A 36 8.68 9.91 -17.09
CA ILE A 36 7.67 9.73 -18.14
C ILE A 36 6.34 9.22 -17.54
N THR A 37 6.39 8.24 -16.63
CA THR A 37 5.17 7.72 -15.98
C THR A 37 4.48 8.78 -15.12
N LEU A 38 5.23 9.62 -14.41
CA LEU A 38 4.67 10.71 -13.61
C LEU A 38 4.02 11.79 -14.47
N VAL A 39 4.71 12.23 -15.54
CA VAL A 39 4.15 13.21 -16.51
C VAL A 39 2.88 12.67 -17.16
N TRP A 40 2.87 11.38 -17.54
CA TRP A 40 1.69 10.73 -18.11
C TRP A 40 0.51 10.75 -17.12
N SER A 41 0.76 10.36 -15.86
CA SER A 41 -0.27 10.34 -14.83
C SER A 41 -0.79 11.74 -14.50
N PHE A 42 0.09 12.72 -14.46
CA PHE A 42 -0.30 14.12 -14.27
C PHE A 42 -1.19 14.64 -15.43
N TYR A 43 -0.82 14.32 -16.67
CA TYR A 43 -1.66 14.62 -17.83
C TYR A 43 -3.05 13.95 -17.71
N ASP A 44 -3.11 12.70 -17.27
CA ASP A 44 -4.36 11.98 -17.06
C ASP A 44 -5.21 12.60 -15.94
N MET A 45 -4.58 13.07 -14.86
CA MET A 45 -5.24 13.81 -13.79
C MET A 45 -5.90 15.09 -14.35
N VAL A 46 -5.14 15.95 -15.04
CA VAL A 46 -5.65 17.20 -15.61
C VAL A 46 -6.79 16.92 -16.58
N ARG A 47 -6.63 15.93 -17.45
CA ARG A 47 -7.65 15.57 -18.43
C ARG A 47 -8.94 15.05 -17.79
N LEU A 48 -8.86 14.27 -16.71
CA LEU A 48 -10.03 13.84 -15.95
C LEU A 48 -10.79 15.02 -15.37
N PHE A 49 -10.09 16.01 -14.82
CA PHE A 49 -10.71 17.21 -14.26
C PHE A 49 -11.31 18.12 -15.34
N TYR A 50 -10.75 18.14 -16.54
CA TYR A 50 -11.27 18.91 -17.65
C TYR A 50 -12.51 18.25 -18.30
N LEU A 51 -12.49 16.93 -18.52
CA LEU A 51 -13.52 16.22 -19.29
C LEU A 51 -14.74 15.80 -18.46
N GLN A 52 -14.57 15.49 -17.17
CA GLN A 52 -15.67 15.04 -16.34
C GLN A 52 -16.45 16.22 -15.76
N ARG A 53 -17.69 16.43 -16.24
CA ARG A 53 -18.60 17.46 -15.69
C ARG A 53 -19.03 17.14 -14.24
N LYS A 54 -19.27 15.85 -13.90
CA LYS A 54 -19.61 15.40 -12.55
C LYS A 54 -18.50 14.51 -12.04
N LYS A 55 -17.78 14.96 -11.03
CA LYS A 55 -16.70 14.20 -10.36
C LYS A 55 -17.28 13.42 -9.20
N SER A 56 -16.80 12.20 -9.01
CA SER A 56 -17.18 11.42 -7.83
C SER A 56 -16.64 12.08 -6.57
N LYS A 57 -17.34 11.87 -5.44
CA LYS A 57 -16.88 12.38 -4.13
C LYS A 57 -15.53 11.78 -3.76
N PHE A 58 -15.31 10.52 -4.13
CA PHE A 58 -14.03 9.86 -3.90
C PHE A 58 -12.90 10.57 -4.63
N LEU A 59 -13.07 10.81 -5.95
CA LEU A 59 -12.05 11.47 -6.76
C LEU A 59 -11.67 12.86 -6.22
N ILE A 60 -12.66 13.63 -5.74
CA ILE A 60 -12.41 14.96 -5.14
C ILE A 60 -11.59 14.82 -3.86
N ILE A 61 -12.01 13.98 -2.92
CA ILE A 61 -11.33 13.82 -1.62
C ILE A 61 -9.92 13.26 -1.83
N TYR A 62 -9.76 12.27 -2.71
CA TYR A 62 -8.46 11.72 -3.06
C TYR A 62 -7.53 12.78 -3.64
N THR A 63 -8.05 13.63 -4.54
CA THR A 63 -7.26 14.73 -5.12
C THR A 63 -6.88 15.78 -4.08
N VAL A 64 -7.80 16.14 -3.18
CA VAL A 64 -7.49 17.06 -2.07
C VAL A 64 -6.40 16.47 -1.18
N PHE A 65 -6.50 15.19 -0.83
CA PHE A 65 -5.48 14.49 -0.04
C PHE A 65 -4.11 14.49 -0.75
N PHE A 66 -4.08 14.11 -2.03
CA PHE A 66 -2.84 14.14 -2.82
C PHE A 66 -2.22 15.53 -2.90
N LEU A 67 -3.03 16.56 -3.26
CA LEU A 67 -2.53 17.93 -3.37
C LEU A 67 -2.06 18.48 -2.02
N MET A 68 -2.75 18.16 -0.94
CA MET A 68 -2.32 18.53 0.39
C MET A 68 -0.90 17.98 0.67
N LEU A 69 -0.68 16.68 0.53
CA LEU A 69 0.63 16.08 0.76
C LEU A 69 1.70 16.66 -0.17
N PHE A 70 1.36 16.87 -1.45
CA PHE A 70 2.28 17.45 -2.43
C PHE A 70 2.69 18.87 -2.05
N PHE A 71 1.74 19.74 -1.69
CA PHE A 71 2.04 21.11 -1.29
C PHE A 71 2.78 21.19 0.04
N TYR A 72 2.51 20.29 0.98
CA TYR A 72 3.29 20.21 2.21
C TYR A 72 4.76 19.92 1.91
N GLY A 73 5.06 19.02 0.98
CA GLY A 73 6.43 18.77 0.55
C GLY A 73 7.09 19.97 -0.14
N MET A 74 6.31 20.85 -0.80
CA MET A 74 6.86 22.01 -1.51
C MET A 74 7.01 23.25 -0.62
N LEU A 75 6.04 23.52 0.25
CA LEU A 75 5.93 24.79 0.98
C LEU A 75 6.56 24.75 2.37
N LEU A 76 6.63 23.56 2.98
CA LEU A 76 7.16 23.40 4.32
C LEU A 76 8.59 22.86 4.25
N ALA A 77 9.54 23.71 4.61
CA ALA A 77 10.94 23.34 4.64
C ALA A 77 11.19 22.31 5.75
N ILE A 78 11.84 21.20 5.38
CA ILE A 78 12.37 20.24 6.34
C ILE A 78 13.71 20.78 6.83
N ASP A 79 13.93 20.79 8.15
CA ASP A 79 15.23 21.12 8.73
C ASP A 79 16.20 19.98 8.41
N ASN A 80 17.10 20.24 7.45
CA ASN A 80 17.99 19.21 6.92
C ASN A 80 19.00 18.70 7.96
N GLU A 81 19.40 19.51 8.96
CA GLU A 81 20.38 19.07 9.97
C GLU A 81 19.85 17.93 10.86
N ALA A 82 18.54 17.93 11.15
CA ALA A 82 17.92 16.90 11.98
C ALA A 82 17.84 15.53 11.29
N LEU A 83 17.86 15.50 9.95
CA LEU A 83 17.59 14.31 9.14
C LEU A 83 18.85 13.52 8.74
N TYR A 84 20.02 14.14 8.82
CA TYR A 84 21.28 13.52 8.39
C TYR A 84 21.77 12.39 9.31
N SER A 85 21.25 12.28 10.54
CA SER A 85 21.89 11.44 11.56
C SER A 85 21.43 9.98 11.61
N VAL A 86 20.23 9.61 11.10
CA VAL A 86 19.63 8.29 11.34
C VAL A 86 19.18 7.57 10.06
N HIS A 87 18.70 8.27 9.02
CA HIS A 87 18.05 7.64 7.86
C HIS A 87 18.66 8.01 6.50
N GLY A 88 19.84 8.58 6.46
CA GLY A 88 20.41 9.13 5.24
C GLY A 88 19.79 10.47 4.86
N ARG A 89 20.09 10.94 3.65
CA ARG A 89 19.60 12.24 3.17
C ARG A 89 18.13 12.15 2.80
N VAL A 90 17.26 12.66 3.66
CA VAL A 90 15.85 12.90 3.34
C VAL A 90 15.66 14.38 3.07
N ASP A 91 15.17 14.73 1.89
CA ASP A 91 14.90 16.11 1.50
C ASP A 91 13.48 16.25 0.93
N ASN A 92 13.03 17.49 0.75
CA ASN A 92 11.72 17.80 0.21
C ASN A 92 11.51 17.19 -1.17
N THR A 93 12.56 17.12 -1.98
CA THR A 93 12.49 16.53 -3.33
C THR A 93 12.19 15.04 -3.26
N GLN A 94 12.86 14.33 -2.36
CA GLN A 94 12.61 12.90 -2.16
C GLN A 94 11.19 12.65 -1.65
N TYR A 95 10.71 13.46 -0.70
CA TYR A 95 9.32 13.39 -0.22
C TYR A 95 8.31 13.59 -1.35
N ILE A 96 8.47 14.66 -2.15
CA ILE A 96 7.58 14.98 -3.27
C ILE A 96 7.58 13.86 -4.31
N ILE A 97 8.77 13.32 -4.66
CA ILE A 97 8.89 12.21 -5.60
C ILE A 97 8.18 10.96 -5.06
N SER A 98 8.39 10.61 -3.78
CA SER A 98 7.77 9.45 -3.15
C SER A 98 6.23 9.56 -3.16
N ILE A 99 5.68 10.65 -2.65
CA ILE A 99 4.23 10.92 -2.64
C ILE A 99 3.65 10.92 -4.06
N THR A 100 4.34 11.57 -5.00
CA THR A 100 3.87 11.64 -6.39
C THR A 100 3.91 10.25 -7.04
N ALA A 101 4.99 9.50 -6.89
CA ALA A 101 5.12 8.15 -7.44
C ALA A 101 4.10 7.17 -6.87
N SER A 102 3.74 7.32 -5.58
CA SER A 102 2.76 6.47 -4.91
C SER A 102 1.32 6.80 -5.29
N LEU A 103 0.95 8.08 -5.36
CA LEU A 103 -0.46 8.48 -5.44
C LEU A 103 -0.94 8.85 -6.85
N ILE A 104 -0.10 9.50 -7.67
CA ILE A 104 -0.54 10.01 -8.99
C ILE A 104 -0.93 8.91 -9.99
N PRO A 105 -0.37 7.66 -9.96
CA PRO A 105 -0.78 6.59 -10.87
C PRO A 105 -2.26 6.23 -10.81
N PHE A 106 -2.92 6.53 -9.68
CA PHE A 106 -4.37 6.39 -9.54
C PHE A 106 -5.13 6.96 -10.74
N TYR A 107 -4.77 8.16 -11.18
CA TYR A 107 -5.51 8.85 -12.26
C TYR A 107 -5.37 8.13 -13.61
N THR A 108 -4.21 7.54 -13.87
CA THR A 108 -3.98 6.78 -15.12
C THR A 108 -4.82 5.52 -15.17
N PHE A 109 -4.85 4.74 -14.09
CA PHE A 109 -5.69 3.53 -14.02
C PHE A 109 -7.17 3.86 -13.98
N TYR A 110 -7.58 4.86 -13.18
CA TYR A 110 -8.97 5.31 -13.09
C TYR A 110 -9.49 5.75 -14.46
N ARG A 111 -8.74 6.58 -15.17
CA ARG A 111 -9.10 7.03 -16.53
C ARG A 111 -9.15 5.86 -17.52
N GLY A 112 -8.22 4.93 -17.41
CA GLY A 112 -8.18 3.74 -18.26
C GLY A 112 -9.49 2.94 -18.21
N VAL A 113 -10.09 2.83 -17.03
CA VAL A 113 -11.40 2.15 -16.85
C VAL A 113 -12.55 3.01 -17.33
N ILE A 114 -12.61 4.31 -16.95
CA ILE A 114 -13.69 5.23 -17.31
C ILE A 114 -13.84 5.34 -18.84
N GLU A 115 -12.74 5.43 -19.57
CA GLU A 115 -12.75 5.45 -21.03
C GLU A 115 -13.03 4.06 -21.64
N ARG A 116 -13.43 3.06 -20.84
CA ARG A 116 -13.73 1.66 -21.22
C ARG A 116 -12.60 1.00 -22.02
N ARG A 117 -11.37 1.39 -21.74
CA ARG A 117 -10.20 0.86 -22.44
C ARG A 117 -9.65 -0.40 -21.81
N ILE A 118 -10.14 -0.76 -20.58
CA ILE A 118 -9.64 -1.90 -19.84
C ILE A 118 -10.80 -2.67 -19.23
N GLU A 119 -10.78 -3.96 -19.50
CA GLU A 119 -11.60 -4.92 -18.79
C GLU A 119 -10.83 -5.48 -17.58
N LEU A 120 -11.52 -5.73 -16.47
CA LEU A 120 -10.93 -6.37 -15.29
C LEU A 120 -10.24 -7.72 -15.61
N GLY A 121 -10.66 -8.39 -16.69
CA GLY A 121 -10.03 -9.63 -17.16
C GLY A 121 -8.59 -9.46 -17.66
N ARG A 122 -8.19 -8.26 -18.09
CA ARG A 122 -6.84 -7.96 -18.58
C ARG A 122 -5.81 -7.90 -17.45
N VAL A 123 -6.24 -7.66 -16.24
CA VAL A 123 -5.42 -7.65 -15.02
C VAL A 123 -4.57 -8.91 -14.86
N PHE A 124 -5.07 -10.05 -15.34
CA PHE A 124 -4.34 -11.31 -15.29
C PHE A 124 -2.95 -11.24 -15.96
N TYR A 125 -2.82 -10.49 -17.05
CA TYR A 125 -1.52 -10.35 -17.76
C TYR A 125 -0.54 -9.44 -17.02
N TRP A 126 -1.03 -8.57 -16.11
CA TRP A 126 -0.19 -7.67 -15.33
C TRP A 126 0.32 -8.31 -14.04
N ILE A 127 -0.24 -9.46 -13.64
CA ILE A 127 0.22 -10.18 -12.44
C ILE A 127 1.71 -10.52 -12.57
N VAL A 128 2.16 -11.01 -13.73
CA VAL A 128 3.55 -11.42 -13.94
C VAL A 128 4.53 -10.25 -13.77
N PRO A 129 4.39 -9.11 -14.48
CA PRO A 129 5.30 -7.98 -14.30
C PRO A 129 5.23 -7.37 -12.90
N PHE A 130 4.07 -7.27 -12.28
CA PHE A 130 3.95 -6.76 -10.92
C PHE A 130 4.58 -7.69 -9.89
N PHE A 131 4.37 -9.00 -10.05
CA PHE A 131 5.00 -9.99 -9.20
C PHE A 131 6.53 -9.97 -9.33
N ALA A 132 7.04 -9.86 -10.55
CA ALA A 132 8.49 -9.76 -10.80
C ALA A 132 9.09 -8.51 -10.10
N VAL A 133 8.46 -7.34 -10.25
CA VAL A 133 8.94 -6.11 -9.58
C VAL A 133 8.87 -6.24 -8.06
N ALA A 134 7.77 -6.76 -7.52
CA ALA A 134 7.65 -6.96 -6.07
C ALA A 134 8.71 -7.92 -5.52
N LEU A 135 9.04 -8.97 -6.27
CA LEU A 135 10.13 -9.90 -5.89
C LEU A 135 11.51 -9.23 -5.97
N PHE A 136 11.75 -8.37 -6.97
CA PHE A 136 12.99 -7.61 -7.05
C PHE A 136 13.13 -6.65 -5.87
N ASP A 137 12.09 -5.87 -5.58
CA ASP A 137 12.09 -4.94 -4.44
C ASP A 137 12.27 -5.69 -3.11
N TYR A 138 11.58 -6.82 -2.95
CA TYR A 138 11.76 -7.71 -1.81
C TYR A 138 13.21 -8.21 -1.69
N TYR A 139 13.77 -8.71 -2.79
CA TYR A 139 15.12 -9.28 -2.80
C TYR A 139 16.18 -8.24 -2.43
N LEU A 140 16.08 -7.02 -2.97
CA LEU A 140 17.00 -5.92 -2.62
C LEU A 140 16.96 -5.60 -1.12
N GLN A 141 15.77 -5.49 -0.55
CA GLN A 141 15.60 -5.20 0.87
C GLN A 141 16.04 -6.37 1.74
N PHE A 142 15.81 -7.61 1.29
CA PHE A 142 16.27 -8.81 1.99
C PHE A 142 17.79 -8.95 1.99
N GLN A 143 18.46 -8.61 0.87
CA GLN A 143 19.93 -8.61 0.81
C GLN A 143 20.53 -7.56 1.74
N MET A 144 19.96 -6.37 1.81
CA MET A 144 20.39 -5.35 2.78
C MET A 144 20.21 -5.83 4.21
N ALA A 145 19.10 -6.50 4.50
CA ALA A 145 18.85 -7.09 5.81
C ALA A 145 19.85 -8.20 6.17
N LEU A 146 20.13 -9.12 5.24
CA LEU A 146 21.13 -10.17 5.46
C LEU A 146 22.53 -9.60 5.70
N GLN A 147 22.93 -8.58 4.96
CA GLN A 147 24.20 -7.89 5.15
C GLN A 147 24.29 -7.22 6.52
N ALA A 148 23.18 -6.66 6.99
CA ALA A 148 23.11 -6.08 8.33
C ALA A 148 23.15 -7.15 9.44
N VAL A 149 22.52 -8.33 9.23
CA VAL A 149 22.49 -9.44 10.22
C VAL A 149 23.81 -10.18 10.34
N PHE A 150 24.47 -10.43 9.20
CA PHE A 150 25.68 -11.26 9.13
C PHE A 150 26.96 -10.45 8.88
N GLY A 151 26.86 -9.15 8.71
CA GLY A 151 27.99 -8.23 8.56
C GLY A 151 28.28 -7.48 9.85
N ASP A 152 29.54 -7.04 10.04
CA ASP A 152 29.96 -6.18 11.17
C ASP A 152 29.41 -4.74 11.10
N VAL A 153 28.25 -4.53 10.46
CA VAL A 153 27.62 -3.22 10.31
C VAL A 153 26.62 -3.03 11.45
N GLU A 154 26.73 -1.93 12.18
CA GLU A 154 25.75 -1.53 13.20
C GLU A 154 24.31 -1.57 12.64
N TYR A 155 23.47 -2.28 13.33
CA TYR A 155 22.14 -2.66 12.94
C TYR A 155 21.17 -1.50 13.08
N SER A 156 20.53 -1.08 12.00
CA SER A 156 19.30 -0.29 12.13
C SER A 156 18.08 -1.20 11.89
N GLU A 157 17.18 -1.27 12.85
CA GLU A 157 15.94 -2.09 12.80
C GLU A 157 15.07 -1.80 11.57
N ASP A 158 15.22 -0.61 10.98
CA ASP A 158 14.45 -0.13 9.84
C ASP A 158 14.79 -0.85 8.51
N VAL A 159 16.00 -1.38 8.38
CA VAL A 159 16.48 -1.99 7.12
C VAL A 159 15.80 -3.32 6.81
N ILE A 160 15.36 -4.07 7.83
CA ILE A 160 15.00 -5.49 7.65
C ILE A 160 13.71 -5.72 6.86
N ASN A 161 12.83 -4.73 6.68
CA ASN A 161 11.44 -5.15 6.66
C ASN A 161 10.48 -4.52 5.65
N GLY A 162 10.90 -3.59 4.80
CA GLY A 162 9.99 -2.96 3.83
C GLY A 162 9.42 -3.94 2.79
N GLY A 163 10.21 -4.94 2.34
CA GLY A 163 9.85 -5.88 1.29
C GLY A 163 8.63 -6.74 1.57
N SER A 164 8.38 -7.07 2.85
CA SER A 164 7.21 -7.88 3.22
C SER A 164 5.88 -7.16 3.00
N TYR A 165 5.83 -5.84 3.19
CA TYR A 165 4.64 -5.04 2.88
C TYR A 165 4.41 -4.92 1.37
N VAL A 166 5.50 -4.84 0.59
CA VAL A 166 5.44 -4.84 -0.88
C VAL A 166 4.79 -6.13 -1.39
N ILE A 167 5.21 -7.29 -0.86
CA ILE A 167 4.61 -8.60 -1.21
C ILE A 167 3.15 -8.68 -0.75
N LEU A 168 2.84 -8.18 0.44
CA LEU A 168 1.48 -8.17 0.98
C LEU A 168 0.52 -7.40 0.06
N GLY A 169 0.95 -6.28 -0.49
CA GLY A 169 0.18 -5.45 -1.41
C GLY A 169 -0.18 -6.13 -2.73
N LEU A 170 0.48 -7.24 -3.12
CA LEU A 170 0.09 -8.03 -4.29
C LEU A 170 -1.23 -8.80 -4.10
N MET A 171 -1.60 -9.13 -2.86
CA MET A 171 -2.78 -9.97 -2.59
C MET A 171 -4.09 -9.38 -3.15
N PRO A 172 -4.39 -8.08 -2.94
CA PRO A 172 -5.56 -7.45 -3.55
C PRO A 172 -5.55 -7.57 -5.07
N PHE A 173 -4.39 -7.37 -5.70
CA PHE A 173 -4.26 -7.43 -7.15
C PHE A 173 -4.50 -8.84 -7.71
N ILE A 174 -3.98 -9.86 -7.04
CA ILE A 174 -4.20 -11.28 -7.39
C ILE A 174 -5.71 -11.61 -7.37
N CYS A 175 -6.47 -11.07 -6.41
CA CYS A 175 -7.90 -11.30 -6.27
C CYS A 175 -8.75 -10.74 -7.42
N LEU A 176 -8.26 -9.79 -8.20
CA LEU A 176 -8.94 -9.32 -9.42
C LEU A 176 -9.00 -10.41 -10.50
N SER A 177 -8.13 -11.41 -10.47
CA SER A 177 -8.15 -12.54 -11.37
C SER A 177 -9.38 -13.43 -11.15
N LYS A 178 -9.96 -13.97 -12.24
CA LYS A 178 -11.08 -14.91 -12.16
C LYS A 178 -10.67 -16.35 -11.78
N LYS A 179 -9.37 -16.67 -11.82
CA LYS A 179 -8.86 -18.03 -11.61
C LYS A 179 -8.52 -18.28 -10.14
N ARG A 180 -9.45 -18.88 -9.39
CA ARG A 180 -9.27 -19.14 -7.94
C ARG A 180 -8.04 -19.98 -7.60
N ILE A 181 -7.63 -20.94 -8.47
CA ILE A 181 -6.44 -21.74 -8.23
C ILE A 181 -5.17 -20.86 -8.22
N MET A 182 -5.14 -19.81 -9.06
CA MET A 182 -4.04 -18.87 -9.07
C MET A 182 -3.98 -18.06 -7.76
N HIS A 183 -5.14 -17.74 -7.17
CA HIS A 183 -5.15 -17.08 -5.86
C HIS A 183 -4.43 -17.93 -4.82
N VAL A 184 -4.79 -19.23 -4.71
CA VAL A 184 -4.18 -20.12 -3.72
C VAL A 184 -2.68 -20.28 -3.93
N LEU A 185 -2.25 -20.53 -5.18
CA LEU A 185 -0.84 -20.71 -5.51
C LEU A 185 -0.01 -19.44 -5.22
N LEU A 186 -0.50 -18.28 -5.69
CA LEU A 186 0.24 -17.03 -5.51
C LEU A 186 0.19 -16.55 -4.05
N PHE A 187 -0.88 -16.81 -3.30
CA PHE A 187 -0.91 -16.54 -1.86
C PHE A 187 0.07 -17.40 -1.09
N ALA A 188 0.24 -18.67 -1.46
CA ALA A 188 1.27 -19.52 -0.85
C ALA A 188 2.68 -18.96 -1.10
N VAL A 189 2.94 -18.45 -2.31
CA VAL A 189 4.22 -17.79 -2.62
C VAL A 189 4.38 -16.48 -1.82
N CYS A 190 3.35 -15.64 -1.75
CA CYS A 190 3.38 -14.42 -0.93
C CYS A 190 3.63 -14.76 0.54
N PHE A 191 2.97 -15.77 1.08
CA PHE A 191 3.14 -16.22 2.45
C PHE A 191 4.58 -16.65 2.75
N TYR A 192 5.19 -17.43 1.84
CA TYR A 192 6.58 -17.83 1.96
C TYR A 192 7.52 -16.62 2.12
N PHE A 193 7.39 -15.61 1.23
CA PHE A 193 8.24 -14.41 1.32
C PHE A 193 7.94 -13.54 2.54
N ILE A 194 6.69 -13.46 2.98
CA ILE A 194 6.29 -12.70 4.18
C ILE A 194 6.86 -13.33 5.44
N ILE A 195 6.88 -14.67 5.52
CA ILE A 195 7.46 -15.37 6.67
C ILE A 195 8.97 -15.17 6.73
N ILE A 196 9.68 -15.34 5.60
CA ILE A 196 11.14 -15.18 5.57
C ILE A 196 11.57 -13.75 5.95
N ALA A 197 10.73 -12.75 5.74
CA ALA A 197 11.02 -11.37 6.14
C ALA A 197 10.95 -11.15 7.66
N PHE A 198 10.48 -12.10 8.46
CA PHE A 198 10.41 -12.08 9.93
C PHE A 198 9.75 -10.84 10.55
N LYS A 199 8.81 -10.18 9.83
CA LYS A 199 8.08 -9.02 10.32
C LYS A 199 6.69 -9.41 10.83
N ARG A 200 6.44 -9.18 12.12
CA ARG A 200 5.18 -9.53 12.80
C ARG A 200 3.94 -8.91 12.14
N GLY A 201 4.03 -7.60 11.81
CA GLY A 201 2.91 -6.84 11.23
C GLY A 201 2.39 -7.46 9.93
N PRO A 202 3.21 -7.65 8.88
CA PRO A 202 2.79 -8.29 7.63
C PRO A 202 2.23 -9.70 7.80
N ILE A 203 2.78 -10.51 8.72
CA ILE A 203 2.27 -11.87 9.00
C ILE A 203 0.84 -11.78 9.56
N LEU A 204 0.61 -10.92 10.56
CA LEU A 204 -0.73 -10.74 11.14
C LEU A 204 -1.73 -10.22 10.10
N ILE A 205 -1.33 -9.20 9.29
CA ILE A 205 -2.19 -8.65 8.25
C ILE A 205 -2.50 -9.71 7.18
N PHE A 206 -1.49 -10.51 6.78
CA PHE A 206 -1.70 -11.63 5.86
C PHE A 206 -2.75 -12.62 6.38
N LEU A 207 -2.66 -13.03 7.65
CA LEU A 207 -3.61 -13.94 8.27
C LEU A 207 -5.03 -13.35 8.28
N ILE A 208 -5.19 -12.08 8.63
CA ILE A 208 -6.48 -11.38 8.59
C ILE A 208 -7.04 -11.35 7.16
N CYS A 209 -6.20 -11.06 6.16
CA CYS A 209 -6.58 -11.09 4.75
C CYS A 209 -7.00 -12.50 4.30
N MET A 210 -6.30 -13.55 4.75
CA MET A 210 -6.67 -14.93 4.44
C MET A 210 -8.01 -15.32 5.07
N ILE A 211 -8.26 -14.92 6.32
CA ILE A 211 -9.57 -15.12 6.97
C ILE A 211 -10.66 -14.40 6.16
N TYR A 212 -10.45 -13.15 5.80
CA TYR A 212 -11.39 -12.39 4.95
C TYR A 212 -11.62 -13.08 3.59
N TYR A 213 -10.55 -13.55 2.93
CA TYR A 213 -10.63 -14.29 1.67
C TYR A 213 -11.50 -15.54 1.80
N LEU A 214 -11.28 -16.34 2.83
CA LEU A 214 -12.03 -17.58 3.07
C LEU A 214 -13.51 -17.27 3.32
N PHE A 215 -13.82 -16.31 4.16
CA PHE A 215 -15.19 -15.91 4.43
C PHE A 215 -15.92 -15.42 3.19
N ARG A 216 -15.26 -14.68 2.31
CA ARG A 216 -15.91 -14.03 1.17
C ARG A 216 -15.92 -14.88 -0.10
N SER A 217 -14.88 -15.69 -0.37
CA SER A 217 -14.75 -16.46 -1.60
C SER A 217 -15.61 -17.70 -1.64
N THR A 218 -15.97 -18.21 -0.51
CA THR A 218 -16.56 -19.55 -0.41
C THR A 218 -18.07 -19.58 -0.09
N GLY A 219 -18.82 -18.44 0.19
CA GLY A 219 -20.23 -18.48 0.65
C GLY A 219 -20.42 -19.54 1.78
N ILE A 220 -21.31 -19.48 2.79
CA ILE A 220 -21.33 -20.39 3.99
C ILE A 220 -21.74 -21.86 3.70
N SER A 221 -20.83 -22.82 3.54
CA SER A 221 -21.06 -24.26 3.43
C SER A 221 -20.01 -25.09 4.21
N ASN A 222 -20.36 -26.29 4.68
CA ASN A 222 -19.49 -27.11 5.55
C ASN A 222 -18.13 -27.52 4.96
N LYS A 223 -17.95 -27.44 3.63
CA LYS A 223 -16.65 -27.67 2.97
C LYS A 223 -15.59 -26.60 3.31
N LYS A 224 -15.99 -25.50 3.92
CA LYS A 224 -15.17 -24.33 4.23
C LYS A 224 -14.39 -24.43 5.53
N ILE A 225 -14.98 -25.09 6.52
CA ILE A 225 -14.29 -25.39 7.77
C ILE A 225 -13.03 -26.19 7.45
N GLY A 226 -13.13 -27.13 6.50
CA GLY A 226 -11.98 -27.90 6.03
C GLY A 226 -10.89 -27.04 5.36
N THR A 227 -11.27 -26.07 4.51
CA THR A 227 -10.29 -25.19 3.84
C THR A 227 -9.66 -24.21 4.84
N THR A 228 -10.44 -23.69 5.79
CA THR A 228 -9.92 -22.83 6.87
C THR A 228 -8.96 -23.61 7.77
N LEU A 229 -9.32 -24.83 8.16
CA LEU A 229 -8.46 -25.73 8.91
C LEU A 229 -7.19 -26.09 8.13
N LEU A 230 -7.27 -26.28 6.83
CA LEU A 230 -6.12 -26.58 5.98
C LEU A 230 -5.15 -25.38 5.88
N VAL A 231 -5.67 -24.16 5.78
CA VAL A 231 -4.85 -22.95 5.78
C VAL A 231 -4.23 -22.70 7.16
N VAL A 232 -5.01 -22.87 8.24
CA VAL A 232 -4.49 -22.77 9.61
C VAL A 232 -3.44 -23.86 9.86
N ALA A 233 -3.71 -25.10 9.43
CA ALA A 233 -2.75 -26.20 9.55
C ALA A 233 -1.48 -25.98 8.71
N ALA A 234 -1.61 -25.49 7.47
CA ALA A 234 -0.47 -25.14 6.63
C ALA A 234 0.34 -23.96 7.23
N SER A 235 -0.33 -22.99 7.85
CA SER A 235 0.31 -21.90 8.58
C SER A 235 1.04 -22.41 9.84
N LEU A 236 0.43 -23.35 10.55
CA LEU A 236 1.03 -23.98 11.74
C LEU A 236 2.21 -24.89 11.36
N ILE A 237 2.10 -25.65 10.30
CA ILE A 237 3.19 -26.49 9.75
C ILE A 237 4.33 -25.60 9.26
N GLY A 238 4.01 -24.52 8.52
CA GLY A 238 4.98 -23.51 8.16
C GLY A 238 5.70 -22.97 9.40
N TYR A 239 4.96 -22.60 10.42
CA TYR A 239 5.49 -22.13 11.70
C TYR A 239 6.42 -23.15 12.37
N LEU A 240 6.04 -24.42 12.45
CA LEU A 240 6.86 -25.48 13.06
C LEU A 240 8.15 -25.74 12.25
N PHE A 241 8.08 -25.76 10.92
CA PHE A 241 9.26 -25.87 10.06
C PHE A 241 10.22 -24.69 10.21
N PHE A 242 9.69 -23.49 10.48
CA PHE A 242 10.48 -22.29 10.67
C PHE A 242 11.03 -22.16 12.09
N SER A 243 10.41 -22.79 13.10
CA SER A 243 10.95 -22.78 14.48
C SER A 243 12.38 -23.30 14.55
N ASP A 244 12.70 -24.36 13.80
CA ASP A 244 14.06 -24.93 13.74
C ASP A 244 15.05 -23.98 13.01
N PHE A 245 14.57 -23.21 12.02
CA PHE A 245 15.37 -22.19 11.34
C PHE A 245 15.63 -20.98 12.26
N PHE A 246 14.64 -20.62 13.10
CA PHE A 246 14.79 -19.56 14.09
C PHE A 246 15.80 -19.94 15.20
N ALA A 247 15.84 -21.20 15.59
CA ALA A 247 16.77 -21.68 16.62
C ALA A 247 18.25 -21.58 16.19
N GLY A 248 18.53 -21.37 14.91
CA GLY A 248 19.88 -21.24 14.36
C GLY A 248 20.46 -19.82 14.33
N SER A 249 19.71 -18.80 14.80
CA SER A 249 20.16 -17.40 14.79
C SER A 249 19.78 -16.70 16.09
N ASP A 250 20.78 -16.25 16.85
CA ASP A 250 20.61 -15.55 18.14
C ASP A 250 19.67 -14.33 17.99
N LEU A 251 19.80 -13.57 16.91
CA LEU A 251 18.98 -12.39 16.63
C LEU A 251 17.50 -12.74 16.38
N LEU A 252 17.23 -13.86 15.72
CA LEU A 252 15.87 -14.32 15.47
C LEU A 252 15.23 -14.85 16.76
N GLN A 253 16.02 -15.46 17.62
CA GLN A 253 15.57 -15.93 18.93
C GLN A 253 15.25 -14.74 19.85
N GLU A 254 16.10 -13.71 19.92
CA GLU A 254 15.84 -12.47 20.66
C GLU A 254 14.55 -11.79 20.20
N ARG A 255 14.33 -11.67 18.86
CA ARG A 255 13.09 -11.11 18.32
C ARG A 255 11.86 -11.95 18.61
N TRP A 256 12.03 -13.26 18.70
CA TRP A 256 10.95 -14.15 19.07
C TRP A 256 10.58 -13.98 20.54
N GLU A 257 11.57 -13.91 21.41
CA GLU A 257 11.41 -13.63 22.84
C GLU A 257 10.74 -12.28 23.06
N ASP A 258 11.21 -11.22 22.41
CA ASP A 258 10.56 -9.91 22.36
C ASP A 258 9.09 -9.96 21.92
N THR A 259 8.75 -10.90 21.00
CA THR A 259 7.37 -11.08 20.54
C THR A 259 6.48 -11.68 21.61
N ILE A 260 6.99 -12.69 22.32
CA ILE A 260 6.26 -13.39 23.38
C ILE A 260 6.08 -12.45 24.59
N GLU A 261 7.10 -11.65 24.90
CA GLU A 261 7.08 -10.68 25.98
C GLU A 261 6.22 -9.44 25.67
N GLY A 262 5.70 -9.32 24.43
CA GLY A 262 4.85 -8.20 24.02
C GLY A 262 5.62 -6.88 23.88
N SER A 263 6.94 -6.93 23.71
CA SER A 263 7.77 -5.75 23.49
C SER A 263 7.32 -4.99 22.24
N SER A 264 7.03 -3.70 22.40
CA SER A 264 6.65 -2.79 21.30
C SER A 264 7.86 -2.30 20.49
N SER A 265 9.07 -2.80 20.79
CA SER A 265 10.34 -2.30 20.20
C SER A 265 10.50 -0.77 20.37
N GLY A 266 10.03 -0.21 21.49
CA GLY A 266 10.12 1.22 21.79
C GLY A 266 9.13 2.12 21.05
N ARG A 267 8.26 1.57 20.19
CA ARG A 267 7.30 2.36 19.40
C ARG A 267 6.29 3.11 20.26
N ASP A 268 5.87 2.53 21.39
CA ASP A 268 4.95 3.20 22.31
C ASP A 268 5.55 4.48 22.87
N ASN A 269 6.85 4.48 23.17
CA ASN A 269 7.58 5.67 23.61
C ASN A 269 7.67 6.72 22.49
N ILE A 270 7.93 6.29 21.24
CA ILE A 270 7.99 7.20 20.08
C ILE A 270 6.60 7.83 19.85
N ILE A 271 5.54 7.03 19.88
CA ILE A 271 4.17 7.52 19.73
C ILE A 271 3.81 8.50 20.86
N ALA A 272 4.10 8.17 22.11
CA ALA A 272 3.83 9.03 23.26
C ALA A 272 4.60 10.37 23.16
N LEU A 273 5.90 10.32 22.85
CA LEU A 273 6.74 11.49 22.65
C LEU A 273 6.24 12.37 21.49
N SER A 274 5.85 11.73 20.39
CA SER A 274 5.32 12.40 19.22
C SER A 274 4.01 13.14 19.53
N PHE A 275 3.13 12.48 20.27
CA PHE A 275 1.83 13.06 20.66
C PHE A 275 2.00 14.19 21.69
N ASP A 276 2.88 14.03 22.66
CA ASP A 276 3.22 15.07 23.63
C ASP A 276 3.81 16.30 22.93
N SER A 277 4.76 16.10 22.01
CA SER A 277 5.32 17.18 21.21
C SER A 277 4.27 17.91 20.37
N PHE A 278 3.30 17.17 19.82
CA PHE A 278 2.17 17.75 19.09
C PHE A 278 1.28 18.61 20.00
N LEU A 279 0.90 18.13 21.18
CA LEU A 279 0.06 18.86 22.12
C LEU A 279 0.71 20.15 22.64
N ASN A 280 2.03 20.18 22.74
CA ASN A 280 2.79 21.37 23.16
C ASN A 280 3.06 22.35 22.01
N SER A 281 2.56 22.10 20.80
CA SER A 281 2.74 22.95 19.64
C SER A 281 1.83 24.17 19.67
N ASN A 282 2.18 25.23 18.92
CA ASN A 282 1.33 26.40 18.78
C ASN A 282 0.06 26.09 17.95
N ILE A 283 -0.93 26.97 18.03
CA ILE A 283 -2.25 26.75 17.39
C ILE A 283 -2.16 26.54 15.86
N ILE A 284 -1.22 27.18 15.19
CA ILE A 284 -1.03 27.02 13.73
C ILE A 284 -0.48 25.62 13.43
N GLN A 285 0.48 25.16 14.21
CA GLN A 285 1.06 23.81 14.10
C GLN A 285 0.06 22.73 14.50
N LEU A 286 -0.80 22.97 15.50
CA LEU A 286 -1.90 22.04 15.82
C LEU A 286 -2.88 21.91 14.65
N LEU A 287 -3.21 23.01 13.97
CA LEU A 287 -4.16 22.98 12.84
C LEU A 287 -3.51 22.44 11.56
N PHE A 288 -2.30 22.84 11.22
CA PHE A 288 -1.68 22.58 9.92
C PHE A 288 -0.42 21.72 10.00
N GLY A 289 0.02 21.31 11.19
CA GLY A 289 1.18 20.47 11.41
C GLY A 289 2.52 21.17 11.33
N HIS A 290 3.58 20.37 11.42
CA HIS A 290 4.98 20.81 11.41
C HIS A 290 5.64 20.70 10.03
N GLY A 291 4.92 20.21 9.03
CA GLY A 291 5.46 19.96 7.69
C GLY A 291 5.85 18.51 7.45
N ALA A 292 6.26 18.23 6.22
CA ALA A 292 6.67 16.90 5.82
C ALA A 292 7.79 16.37 6.74
N TYR A 293 7.61 15.14 7.24
CA TYR A 293 8.49 14.51 8.23
C TYR A 293 8.65 15.29 9.56
N GLY A 294 7.63 16.04 9.97
CA GLY A 294 7.64 16.79 11.22
C GLY A 294 7.91 15.94 12.46
N SER A 295 7.45 14.70 12.50
CA SER A 295 7.76 13.76 13.58
C SER A 295 9.26 13.50 13.70
N LEU A 296 9.96 13.34 12.58
CA LEU A 296 11.40 13.13 12.55
C LEU A 296 12.18 14.36 13.08
N VAL A 297 11.68 15.56 12.77
CA VAL A 297 12.26 16.82 13.30
C VAL A 297 12.06 16.91 14.81
N LEU A 298 10.86 16.59 15.32
CA LEU A 298 10.53 16.75 16.73
C LEU A 298 11.14 15.65 17.63
N THR A 299 11.12 14.40 17.16
CA THR A 299 11.44 13.25 18.02
C THR A 299 12.68 12.48 17.58
N LYS A 300 13.31 12.86 16.45
CA LYS A 300 14.42 12.16 15.80
C LYS A 300 14.05 10.77 15.27
N HIS A 301 12.78 10.40 15.33
CA HIS A 301 12.24 9.13 14.86
C HIS A 301 10.99 9.34 14.01
N LEU A 302 10.76 8.45 13.04
CA LEU A 302 9.47 8.35 12.37
C LEU A 302 8.45 7.74 13.32
N ALA A 303 7.20 8.18 13.26
CA ALA A 303 6.16 7.71 14.17
C ALA A 303 5.79 6.23 13.96
N HIS A 304 6.18 5.60 12.84
CA HIS A 304 5.81 4.23 12.44
C HIS A 304 4.30 3.94 12.57
N ASN A 305 3.49 4.99 12.44
CA ASN A 305 2.05 4.98 12.46
C ASN A 305 1.57 6.17 11.63
N ASP A 306 0.88 5.91 10.52
CA ASP A 306 0.45 6.97 9.59
C ASP A 306 -0.49 7.99 10.25
N TRP A 307 -1.33 7.55 11.17
CA TRP A 307 -2.29 8.44 11.84
C TRP A 307 -1.58 9.49 12.68
N ILE A 308 -0.58 9.06 13.45
CA ILE A 308 0.26 9.96 14.25
C ILE A 308 1.15 10.80 13.33
N GLN A 309 1.75 10.19 12.31
CA GLN A 309 2.59 10.89 11.34
C GLN A 309 1.80 12.02 10.65
N ILE A 310 0.61 11.74 10.13
CA ILE A 310 -0.26 12.73 9.48
C ILE A 310 -0.70 13.82 10.47
N LEU A 311 -1.02 13.44 11.70
CA LEU A 311 -1.39 14.41 12.73
C LEU A 311 -0.26 15.40 13.03
N ILE A 312 0.98 14.92 13.11
CA ILE A 312 2.14 15.77 13.36
C ILE A 312 2.52 16.57 12.11
N ASP A 313 2.58 15.91 10.97
CA ASP A 313 3.06 16.53 9.73
C ASP A 313 2.06 17.56 9.16
N GLN A 314 0.76 17.22 9.17
CA GLN A 314 -0.31 18.02 8.54
C GLN A 314 -1.36 18.55 9.51
N GLY A 315 -1.21 18.29 10.81
CA GLY A 315 -2.12 18.78 11.85
C GLY A 315 -3.52 18.15 11.79
N ILE A 316 -4.43 18.75 12.54
CA ILE A 316 -5.83 18.32 12.60
C ILE A 316 -6.49 18.36 11.22
N VAL A 317 -6.18 19.33 10.38
CA VAL A 317 -6.74 19.44 9.02
C VAL A 317 -6.36 18.22 8.18
N GLY A 318 -5.07 17.84 8.17
CA GLY A 318 -4.60 16.65 7.47
C GLY A 318 -5.23 15.36 8.00
N PHE A 319 -5.32 15.25 9.32
CA PHE A 319 -5.96 14.12 9.99
C PHE A 319 -7.44 13.94 9.57
N ILE A 320 -8.20 15.03 9.50
CA ILE A 320 -9.59 15.01 9.05
C ILE A 320 -9.69 14.59 7.57
N ILE A 321 -8.82 15.12 6.70
CA ILE A 321 -8.82 14.77 5.26
C ILE A 321 -8.48 13.28 5.09
N ASN A 322 -7.51 12.75 5.82
CA ASN A 322 -7.19 11.31 5.81
C ASN A 322 -8.37 10.47 6.33
N GLY A 323 -9.01 10.89 7.39
CA GLY A 323 -10.22 10.23 7.92
C GLY A 323 -11.37 10.20 6.89
N LEU A 324 -11.58 11.30 6.16
CA LEU A 324 -12.55 11.35 5.06
C LEU A 324 -12.16 10.42 3.90
N LEU A 325 -10.87 10.30 3.59
CA LEU A 325 -10.40 9.34 2.59
C LEU A 325 -10.68 7.90 3.03
N CYS A 326 -10.33 7.54 4.26
CA CYS A 326 -10.62 6.20 4.82
C CYS A 326 -12.12 5.90 4.82
N TRP A 327 -12.96 6.87 5.19
CA TRP A 327 -14.40 6.74 5.09
C TRP A 327 -14.87 6.46 3.66
N GLN A 328 -14.30 7.16 2.67
CA GLN A 328 -14.64 6.92 1.27
C GLN A 328 -14.13 5.56 0.78
N LEU A 329 -12.98 5.07 1.24
CA LEU A 329 -12.50 3.71 0.96
C LEU A 329 -13.51 2.67 1.44
N ILE A 330 -13.97 2.76 2.69
CA ILE A 330 -14.97 1.86 3.24
C ILE A 330 -16.30 1.94 2.46
N ARG A 331 -16.69 3.15 2.06
CA ARG A 331 -17.88 3.35 1.22
C ARG A 331 -17.74 2.68 -0.15
N GLN A 332 -16.61 2.85 -0.82
CA GLN A 332 -16.35 2.22 -2.12
C GLN A 332 -16.33 0.69 -2.00
N TRP A 333 -15.78 0.16 -0.92
CA TRP A 333 -15.84 -1.27 -0.63
C TRP A 333 -17.28 -1.79 -0.58
N ARG A 334 -18.17 -1.09 0.12
CA ARG A 334 -19.59 -1.46 0.20
C ARG A 334 -20.30 -1.37 -1.16
N LEU A 335 -19.92 -0.42 -2.03
CA LEU A 335 -20.50 -0.27 -3.37
C LEU A 335 -20.07 -1.37 -4.36
N SER A 336 -19.00 -2.11 -4.07
CA SER A 336 -18.48 -3.18 -4.95
C SER A 336 -19.16 -4.54 -4.77
N ASP A 337 -20.24 -4.64 -4.01
CA ASP A 337 -20.91 -5.89 -3.63
C ASP A 337 -21.35 -6.79 -4.80
N ASP A 338 -21.68 -6.24 -5.96
CA ASP A 338 -22.19 -7.02 -7.10
C ASP A 338 -21.10 -7.78 -7.88
N ASN A 339 -19.81 -7.44 -7.67
CA ASN A 339 -18.68 -8.14 -8.30
C ASN A 339 -17.82 -8.80 -7.22
N CYS A 340 -18.02 -10.10 -7.02
CA CYS A 340 -17.34 -10.85 -5.97
C CYS A 340 -15.80 -10.66 -5.97
N ASN A 341 -15.16 -10.65 -7.15
CA ASN A 341 -13.71 -10.50 -7.24
C ASN A 341 -13.28 -9.06 -6.97
N ALA A 342 -14.00 -8.06 -7.47
CA ALA A 342 -13.71 -6.65 -7.21
C ALA A 342 -13.90 -6.32 -5.73
N GLN A 343 -14.95 -6.82 -5.11
CA GLN A 343 -15.23 -6.64 -3.68
C GLN A 343 -14.17 -7.32 -2.82
N LEU A 344 -13.81 -8.57 -3.17
CA LEU A 344 -12.77 -9.32 -2.47
C LEU A 344 -11.42 -8.61 -2.55
N SER A 345 -11.02 -8.19 -3.74
CA SER A 345 -9.80 -7.44 -4.00
C SER A 345 -9.77 -6.12 -3.23
N PHE A 346 -10.83 -5.35 -3.35
CA PHE A 346 -10.88 -4.03 -2.72
C PHE A 346 -10.98 -4.11 -1.19
N GLY A 347 -11.71 -5.11 -0.67
CA GLY A 347 -11.76 -5.35 0.77
C GLY A 347 -10.40 -5.72 1.34
N MET A 348 -9.63 -6.58 0.64
CA MET A 348 -8.24 -6.85 1.02
C MET A 348 -7.37 -5.59 0.99
N PHE A 349 -7.48 -4.77 -0.06
CA PHE A 349 -6.76 -3.51 -0.14
C PHE A 349 -7.08 -2.60 1.06
N VAL A 350 -8.35 -2.44 1.41
CA VAL A 350 -8.77 -1.62 2.55
C VAL A 350 -8.23 -2.17 3.88
N ILE A 351 -8.27 -3.49 4.07
CA ILE A 351 -7.73 -4.15 5.27
C ILE A 351 -6.22 -3.92 5.36
N ILE A 352 -5.48 -4.18 4.28
CA ILE A 352 -4.02 -4.00 4.24
C ILE A 352 -3.68 -2.53 4.51
N TYR A 353 -4.30 -1.60 3.81
CA TYR A 353 -4.04 -0.16 3.97
C TYR A 353 -4.30 0.31 5.40
N LEU A 354 -5.46 0.00 5.97
CA LEU A 354 -5.81 0.45 7.33
C LEU A 354 -4.91 -0.19 8.40
N LEU A 355 -4.63 -1.48 8.30
CA LEU A 355 -3.78 -2.15 9.28
C LEU A 355 -2.30 -1.75 9.14
N THR A 356 -1.81 -1.61 7.91
CA THR A 356 -0.44 -1.12 7.69
C THR A 356 -0.28 0.31 8.21
N SER A 357 -1.27 1.18 7.99
CA SER A 357 -1.24 2.56 8.51
C SER A 357 -1.20 2.64 10.04
N MET A 358 -1.65 1.60 10.75
CA MET A 358 -1.59 1.54 12.22
C MET A 358 -0.24 1.04 12.74
N VAL A 359 0.45 0.15 12.01
CA VAL A 359 1.65 -0.53 12.51
C VAL A 359 2.93 -0.15 11.75
N SER A 360 2.82 0.63 10.69
CA SER A 360 3.92 1.08 9.83
C SER A 360 3.53 2.38 9.12
N MET A 361 4.22 2.69 8.01
CA MET A 361 3.92 3.80 7.12
C MET A 361 3.46 3.26 5.77
N ALA A 362 2.24 3.63 5.35
CA ALA A 362 1.62 3.14 4.12
C ALA A 362 1.42 4.23 3.07
N PHE A 363 1.04 5.46 3.48
CA PHE A 363 0.55 6.49 2.56
C PHE A 363 1.58 7.01 1.57
N ASP A 364 2.87 7.00 1.93
CA ASP A 364 3.97 7.52 1.10
C ASP A 364 4.63 6.46 0.21
N ARG A 365 4.24 5.18 0.35
CA ARG A 365 4.88 4.04 -0.33
C ARG A 365 3.90 3.03 -0.89
N ILE A 366 2.72 3.48 -1.35
CA ILE A 366 1.72 2.60 -1.94
C ILE A 366 2.25 2.05 -3.28
N PRO A 367 2.39 0.72 -3.43
CA PRO A 367 2.86 0.13 -4.68
C PRO A 367 1.89 0.36 -5.84
N LEU A 368 2.41 0.37 -7.07
CA LEU A 368 1.62 0.62 -8.27
C LEU A 368 0.44 -0.35 -8.45
N TYR A 369 0.60 -1.61 -8.08
CA TYR A 369 -0.44 -2.63 -8.18
C TYR A 369 -1.58 -2.42 -7.16
N GLU A 370 -1.29 -1.91 -5.97
CA GLU A 370 -2.33 -1.50 -5.01
C GLU A 370 -3.09 -0.28 -5.53
N MET A 371 -2.37 0.69 -6.08
CA MET A 371 -2.96 1.86 -6.68
C MET A 371 -3.83 1.49 -7.90
N ALA A 372 -3.42 0.49 -8.68
CA ALA A 372 -4.23 -0.06 -9.76
C ALA A 372 -5.54 -0.66 -9.25
N VAL A 373 -5.51 -1.44 -8.15
CA VAL A 373 -6.73 -1.99 -7.51
C VAL A 373 -7.66 -0.87 -7.07
N LEU A 374 -7.13 0.09 -6.31
CA LEU A 374 -7.91 1.23 -5.84
C LEU A 374 -8.61 1.96 -7.00
N ALA A 375 -7.84 2.36 -8.00
CA ALA A 375 -8.34 3.15 -9.12
C ALA A 375 -9.36 2.38 -9.97
N MET A 376 -9.08 1.11 -10.27
CA MET A 376 -9.94 0.29 -11.13
C MET A 376 -11.29 -0.01 -10.48
N VAL A 377 -11.32 -0.32 -9.19
CA VAL A 377 -12.58 -0.62 -8.50
C VAL A 377 -13.39 0.65 -8.30
N VAL A 378 -12.78 1.75 -7.89
CA VAL A 378 -13.47 3.04 -7.75
C VAL A 378 -14.06 3.49 -9.08
N ALA A 379 -13.30 3.43 -10.19
CA ALA A 379 -13.80 3.78 -11.50
C ALA A 379 -14.98 2.91 -11.95
N HIS A 380 -14.93 1.60 -11.68
CA HIS A 380 -16.03 0.69 -11.96
C HIS A 380 -17.30 1.06 -11.19
N ASN A 381 -17.18 1.35 -9.88
CA ASN A 381 -18.29 1.77 -9.05
C ASN A 381 -18.90 3.11 -9.52
N ASP A 382 -18.07 4.07 -9.94
CA ASP A 382 -18.51 5.37 -10.42
C ASP A 382 -19.26 5.25 -11.76
N ILE A 383 -18.84 4.35 -12.66
CA ILE A 383 -19.57 4.03 -13.89
C ILE A 383 -20.94 3.46 -13.53
N LYS A 384 -21.01 2.48 -12.63
CA LYS A 384 -22.26 1.84 -12.23
C LYS A 384 -23.25 2.85 -11.64
N THR A 385 -22.80 3.67 -10.68
CA THR A 385 -23.68 4.67 -10.05
C THR A 385 -24.18 5.71 -11.02
N SER A 386 -23.42 6.05 -12.05
CA SER A 386 -23.83 6.97 -13.12
C SER A 386 -24.95 6.37 -13.98
N PHE A 387 -24.92 5.08 -14.27
CA PHE A 387 -25.97 4.39 -15.04
C PHE A 387 -27.29 4.26 -14.24
N ASP A 388 -27.21 4.01 -12.94
CA ASP A 388 -28.39 3.85 -12.07
C ASP A 388 -29.13 5.20 -11.90
N CYS A 389 -28.41 6.29 -11.75
CA CYS A 389 -28.99 7.63 -11.71
C CYS A 389 -29.67 8.05 -13.03
N GLY A 390 -29.19 7.56 -14.17
CA GLY A 390 -29.78 7.88 -15.50
C GLY A 390 -31.04 7.12 -15.84
N ARG A 391 -31.33 5.99 -15.16
CA ARG A 391 -32.48 5.12 -15.46
C ARG A 391 -33.69 5.30 -14.53
N GLY A 392 -33.65 6.21 -13.57
CA GLY A 392 -34.81 6.49 -12.69
C GLY A 392 -35.34 5.31 -11.90
N ARG A 393 -34.57 4.24 -11.70
CA ARG A 393 -35.01 3.08 -10.89
C ARG A 393 -34.99 3.45 -9.41
N PRO A 394 -36.12 3.30 -8.68
CA PRO A 394 -36.13 3.47 -7.24
C PRO A 394 -35.18 2.40 -6.64
N ARG A 395 -34.28 2.85 -5.76
CA ARG A 395 -33.48 1.96 -4.93
C ARG A 395 -34.44 1.13 -4.08
N THR A 396 -34.67 -0.12 -4.43
CA THR A 396 -35.27 -1.07 -3.50
C THR A 396 -34.31 -1.22 -2.33
N HIS A 397 -34.67 -0.58 -1.21
CA HIS A 397 -34.06 -0.86 0.08
C HIS A 397 -34.42 -2.30 0.43
N LEU A 398 -33.48 -3.22 0.22
CA LEU A 398 -33.54 -4.52 0.84
C LEU A 398 -33.08 -4.35 2.29
N HIS A 399 -34.02 -4.61 3.19
CA HIS A 399 -33.83 -4.73 4.64
C HIS A 399 -32.94 -5.93 5.01
#